data_f0942b786815d215584019a7dde8b153
#
_entry.id   f0942b786815d215584019a7dde8b153
#
_cell.length_a   1.000
_cell.length_b   1.000
_cell.length_c   1.000
_cell.angle_alpha   90.00
_cell.angle_beta   90.00
_cell.angle_gamma   90.00
#
_symmetry.space_group_name_H-M   'P 1'
#
loop_
_entity.id
_entity.type
_entity.pdbx_description
1 polymer ?
#
loop_
_entity_poly.entity_id
_entity_poly.type
_entity_poly.pdbx_seq_one_letter_code
_entity_poly.pdbx_strand_id
1 'polypeptide(L)'
;TYEGTLFHRVIKDFMIQAGDPESKKAPKGKMLGAGDVGYTVPAEFVYPKYFHKKGALSAARQGDEVNPDKASSGCQFYIVTGKVYNDSTLLGMEQQMNQMRLNNAFNALAQKHMKEIYKMRKNNDQDGLMDLQDSLIAQAEAQVAKEPEFKFTPEQVKAYTTVGGTPHLDGAYTVFGEVLEGMDIVDKIQKVKTDRNDRPEEDVVIKKVTVID
;
A
#
# COMPACT_ATOMS: atom_id res chain seq x y z
N THR A 1 -9.02 3.28 24.57
CA THR A 1 -9.78 3.19 23.31
C THR A 1 -9.56 1.84 22.62
N TYR A 2 -8.32 1.36 22.51
CA TYR A 2 -7.97 0.11 21.84
C TYR A 2 -8.13 -1.16 22.70
N GLU A 3 -8.23 -1.03 24.01
CA GLU A 3 -8.41 -2.17 24.91
C GLU A 3 -9.66 -2.97 24.58
N GLY A 4 -9.53 -4.27 24.46
CA GLY A 4 -10.60 -5.19 24.06
C GLY A 4 -10.80 -5.30 22.55
N THR A 5 -10.11 -4.50 21.71
CA THR A 5 -10.15 -4.67 20.26
C THR A 5 -9.26 -5.85 19.83
N LEU A 6 -9.47 -6.33 18.63
CA LEU A 6 -8.80 -7.50 18.09
C LEU A 6 -7.79 -7.12 16.99
N PHE A 7 -6.75 -7.91 16.83
CA PHE A 7 -6.09 -8.04 15.54
C PHE A 7 -7.02 -8.83 14.62
N HIS A 8 -7.87 -8.10 13.93
CA HIS A 8 -8.99 -8.67 13.17
C HIS A 8 -8.63 -9.12 11.76
N ARG A 9 -7.46 -8.72 11.25
CA ARG A 9 -6.96 -9.12 9.95
C ARG A 9 -5.47 -9.41 10.05
N VAL A 10 -5.10 -10.65 9.75
CA VAL A 10 -3.74 -11.16 9.85
C VAL A 10 -3.40 -11.89 8.56
N ILE A 11 -2.38 -11.39 7.86
CA ILE A 11 -1.87 -12.02 6.64
C ILE A 11 -0.38 -12.26 6.82
N LYS A 12 0.00 -13.53 6.84
CA LYS A 12 1.40 -13.93 6.96
C LYS A 12 2.24 -13.31 5.85
N ASP A 13 3.46 -12.89 6.19
CA ASP A 13 4.42 -12.26 5.28
C ASP A 13 3.91 -10.96 4.64
N PHE A 14 2.92 -10.32 5.29
CA PHE A 14 2.36 -9.04 4.89
C PHE A 14 2.19 -8.10 6.09
N MET A 15 1.14 -8.25 6.89
CA MET A 15 0.87 -7.36 8.04
C MET A 15 -0.11 -7.98 9.03
N ILE A 16 -0.17 -7.41 10.22
CA ILE A 16 -1.24 -7.63 11.21
C ILE A 16 -1.97 -6.31 11.45
N GLN A 17 -3.29 -6.32 11.38
CA GLN A 17 -4.14 -5.12 11.45
C GLN A 17 -5.10 -5.17 12.64
N ALA A 18 -5.24 -4.03 13.30
CA ALA A 18 -6.13 -3.84 14.45
C ALA A 18 -6.78 -2.45 14.43
N GLY A 19 -7.50 -2.12 15.50
CA GLY A 19 -8.06 -0.80 15.73
C GLY A 19 -9.53 -0.63 15.30
N ASP A 20 -10.18 -1.69 14.81
CA ASP A 20 -11.61 -1.66 14.54
C ASP A 20 -12.40 -1.64 15.86
N PRO A 21 -13.14 -0.57 16.16
CA PRO A 21 -13.94 -0.48 17.40
C PRO A 21 -15.04 -1.52 17.48
N GLU A 22 -15.57 -2.01 16.34
CA GLU A 22 -16.57 -3.06 16.30
C GLU A 22 -16.01 -4.45 16.61
N SER A 23 -14.69 -4.59 16.66
CA SER A 23 -14.06 -5.86 17.02
C SER A 23 -14.20 -6.21 18.51
N LYS A 24 -14.52 -5.23 19.37
CA LYS A 24 -14.76 -5.49 20.79
C LYS A 24 -15.95 -6.43 20.96
N LYS A 25 -15.69 -7.58 21.62
CA LYS A 25 -16.71 -8.60 21.86
C LYS A 25 -17.43 -9.10 20.60
N ALA A 26 -16.79 -9.01 19.44
CA ALA A 26 -17.36 -9.48 18.19
C ALA A 26 -17.52 -11.00 18.22
N PRO A 27 -18.68 -11.55 17.83
CA PRO A 27 -18.84 -13.01 17.74
C PRO A 27 -17.87 -13.61 16.74
N LYS A 28 -17.49 -14.87 16.97
CA LYS A 28 -16.61 -15.62 16.03
C LYS A 28 -17.22 -15.60 14.62
N GLY A 29 -16.38 -15.42 13.62
CA GLY A 29 -16.78 -15.41 12.21
C GLY A 29 -17.44 -14.11 11.72
N LYS A 30 -17.72 -13.12 12.59
CA LYS A 30 -18.18 -11.81 12.13
C LYS A 30 -17.09 -11.17 11.28
N MET A 31 -17.47 -10.68 10.09
CA MET A 31 -16.58 -9.85 9.27
C MET A 31 -16.31 -8.54 9.99
N LEU A 32 -15.04 -8.14 10.05
CA LEU A 32 -14.56 -6.93 10.73
C LEU A 32 -13.74 -6.08 9.74
N GLY A 33 -13.36 -4.89 10.18
CA GLY A 33 -12.54 -3.96 9.39
C GLY A 33 -13.32 -2.79 8.78
N ALA A 34 -14.64 -2.78 8.91
CA ALA A 34 -15.49 -1.67 8.47
C ALA A 34 -15.75 -0.62 9.55
N GLY A 35 -15.45 -0.92 10.82
CA GLY A 35 -15.66 -0.01 11.93
C GLY A 35 -14.72 1.20 11.88
N ASP A 36 -15.25 2.37 12.22
CA ASP A 36 -14.48 3.60 12.31
C ASP A 36 -14.88 4.45 13.52
N VAL A 37 -14.28 5.61 13.68
CA VAL A 37 -14.55 6.57 14.76
C VAL A 37 -15.19 7.86 14.27
N GLY A 38 -15.68 7.88 13.02
CA GLY A 38 -16.39 8.98 12.42
C GLY A 38 -15.51 10.10 11.85
N TYR A 39 -14.20 9.90 11.76
CA TYR A 39 -13.27 10.83 11.11
C TYR A 39 -12.11 10.11 10.46
N THR A 40 -11.48 10.79 9.52
CA THR A 40 -10.22 10.38 8.88
C THR A 40 -9.13 11.39 9.18
N VAL A 41 -7.88 10.97 8.99
CA VAL A 41 -6.69 11.83 9.15
C VAL A 41 -6.06 12.03 7.77
N PRO A 42 -5.66 13.26 7.41
CA PRO A 42 -4.98 13.49 6.14
C PRO A 42 -3.77 12.58 5.96
N ALA A 43 -3.49 12.18 4.72
CA ALA A 43 -2.31 11.40 4.41
C ALA A 43 -1.02 12.19 4.67
N GLU A 44 -0.02 11.55 5.28
CA GLU A 44 1.28 12.14 5.58
C GLU A 44 2.39 11.18 5.11
N PHE A 45 2.65 11.18 3.81
CA PHE A 45 3.70 10.35 3.22
C PHE A 45 5.06 11.03 3.34
N VAL A 46 5.82 10.71 4.38
CA VAL A 46 7.19 11.20 4.57
C VAL A 46 8.18 10.23 3.92
N TYR A 47 7.90 9.90 2.69
CA TYR A 47 8.69 9.00 1.86
C TYR A 47 9.83 9.76 1.17
N PRO A 48 11.05 9.20 1.01
CA PRO A 48 11.47 7.84 1.40
C PRO A 48 12.00 7.69 2.85
N LYS A 49 11.91 8.73 3.67
CA LYS A 49 12.44 8.70 5.05
C LYS A 49 11.74 7.63 5.89
N TYR A 50 10.41 7.55 5.81
CA TYR A 50 9.60 6.54 6.46
C TYR A 50 9.00 5.61 5.40
N PHE A 51 9.29 4.33 5.52
CA PHE A 51 8.89 3.31 4.58
C PHE A 51 8.49 2.01 5.29
N HIS A 52 7.87 1.09 4.56
CA HIS A 52 7.24 -0.11 5.13
C HIS A 52 8.24 -1.25 5.36
N LYS A 53 9.32 -0.99 6.11
CA LYS A 53 10.17 -2.07 6.62
C LYS A 53 9.42 -2.93 7.64
N LYS A 54 9.87 -4.15 7.88
CA LYS A 54 9.34 -5.00 8.96
C LYS A 54 9.33 -4.24 10.28
N GLY A 55 8.20 -4.26 10.98
CA GLY A 55 7.97 -3.53 12.21
C GLY A 55 7.45 -2.09 12.05
N ALA A 56 7.31 -1.58 10.82
CA ALA A 56 6.68 -0.28 10.61
C ALA A 56 5.23 -0.30 11.09
N LEU A 57 4.83 0.75 11.82
CA LEU A 57 3.48 1.00 12.27
C LEU A 57 2.84 2.01 11.34
N SER A 58 1.75 1.63 10.71
CA SER A 58 1.15 2.38 9.62
C SER A 58 -0.37 2.49 9.78
N ALA A 59 -0.94 3.57 9.28
CA ALA A 59 -2.38 3.77 9.29
C ALA A 59 -3.05 2.98 8.16
N ALA A 60 -4.10 2.24 8.50
CA ALA A 60 -4.97 1.65 7.50
C ALA A 60 -5.82 2.73 6.82
N ARG A 61 -6.36 2.45 5.66
CA ARG A 61 -7.26 3.33 4.92
C ARG A 61 -8.12 2.55 3.92
N GLN A 62 -9.17 3.20 3.45
CA GLN A 62 -9.97 2.69 2.34
C GLN A 62 -9.21 2.80 1.01
N GLY A 63 -9.59 1.98 0.04
CA GLY A 63 -9.01 1.98 -1.30
C GLY A 63 -9.24 3.28 -2.07
N ASP A 64 -8.39 3.54 -3.05
CA ASP A 64 -8.37 4.78 -3.83
C ASP A 64 -9.70 5.07 -4.56
N GLU A 65 -10.49 4.04 -4.89
CA GLU A 65 -11.79 4.17 -5.57
C GLU A 65 -12.82 4.95 -4.74
N VAL A 66 -12.78 4.82 -3.41
CA VAL A 66 -13.70 5.50 -2.48
C VAL A 66 -12.99 6.55 -1.63
N ASN A 67 -11.66 6.60 -1.69
CA ASN A 67 -10.82 7.50 -0.90
C ASN A 67 -9.64 8.00 -1.76
N PRO A 68 -9.91 8.82 -2.79
CA PRO A 68 -8.87 9.31 -3.71
C PRO A 68 -7.81 10.18 -3.01
N ASP A 69 -8.16 10.85 -1.91
CA ASP A 69 -7.25 11.66 -1.12
C ASP A 69 -6.33 10.82 -0.23
N LYS A 70 -6.50 9.50 -0.22
CA LYS A 70 -5.73 8.53 0.56
C LYS A 70 -5.70 8.83 2.06
N ALA A 71 -6.77 9.46 2.57
CA ALA A 71 -6.91 9.79 3.98
C ALA A 71 -6.86 8.52 4.85
N SER A 72 -6.14 8.60 5.95
CA SER A 72 -5.95 7.51 6.90
C SER A 72 -7.20 7.31 7.76
N SER A 73 -7.47 6.08 8.16
CA SER A 73 -8.46 5.78 9.21
C SER A 73 -8.09 6.49 10.51
N GLY A 74 -9.10 7.01 11.21
CA GLY A 74 -8.92 7.64 12.53
C GLY A 74 -8.60 6.63 13.65
N CYS A 75 -8.65 5.32 13.38
CA CYS A 75 -8.47 4.30 14.42
C CYS A 75 -7.74 3.04 13.96
N GLN A 76 -7.91 2.59 12.73
CA GLN A 76 -7.32 1.35 12.29
C GLN A 76 -5.86 1.53 11.86
N PHE A 77 -5.02 0.60 12.28
CA PHE A 77 -3.59 0.58 11.99
C PHE A 77 -3.13 -0.85 11.68
N TYR A 78 -1.95 -0.95 11.09
CA TYR A 78 -1.30 -2.25 10.91
C TYR A 78 0.19 -2.19 11.23
N ILE A 79 0.74 -3.33 11.59
CA ILE A 79 2.16 -3.55 11.79
C ILE A 79 2.66 -4.41 10.64
N VAL A 80 3.67 -3.94 9.94
CA VAL A 80 4.28 -4.65 8.82
C VAL A 80 5.05 -5.87 9.32
N THR A 81 4.74 -7.02 8.78
CA THR A 81 5.56 -8.24 8.92
C THR A 81 6.40 -8.44 7.67
N GLY A 82 5.79 -8.39 6.50
CA GLY A 82 6.45 -8.45 5.21
C GLY A 82 7.26 -9.72 4.97
N LYS A 83 7.99 -9.72 3.89
CA LYS A 83 8.96 -10.77 3.53
C LYS A 83 10.30 -10.17 3.17
N VAL A 84 11.35 -10.98 3.21
CA VAL A 84 12.67 -10.59 2.74
C VAL A 84 12.73 -10.71 1.21
N TYR A 85 13.30 -9.73 0.57
CA TYR A 85 13.50 -9.65 -0.87
C TYR A 85 14.98 -9.89 -1.20
N ASN A 86 15.27 -10.13 -2.46
CA ASN A 86 16.63 -10.09 -3.00
C ASN A 86 16.79 -8.89 -3.94
N ASP A 87 18.03 -8.53 -4.25
CA ASP A 87 18.35 -7.37 -5.09
C ASP A 87 17.70 -7.46 -6.48
N SER A 88 17.67 -8.65 -7.08
CA SER A 88 17.05 -8.88 -8.39
C SER A 88 15.55 -8.59 -8.37
N THR A 89 14.83 -8.99 -7.32
CA THR A 89 13.41 -8.72 -7.17
C THR A 89 13.15 -7.23 -6.96
N LEU A 90 13.96 -6.55 -6.14
CA LEU A 90 13.83 -5.11 -5.95
C LEU A 90 14.11 -4.33 -7.24
N LEU A 91 15.13 -4.72 -8.00
CA LEU A 91 15.40 -4.14 -9.32
C LEU A 91 14.22 -4.32 -10.29
N GLY A 92 13.62 -5.51 -10.30
CA GLY A 92 12.42 -5.77 -11.09
C GLY A 92 11.23 -4.87 -10.68
N MET A 93 11.07 -4.60 -9.38
CA MET A 93 10.06 -3.67 -8.88
C MET A 93 10.33 -2.23 -9.34
N GLU A 94 11.58 -1.77 -9.30
CA GLU A 94 11.96 -0.45 -9.82
C GLU A 94 11.60 -0.31 -11.30
N GLN A 95 11.94 -1.29 -12.10
CA GLN A 95 11.62 -1.34 -13.54
C GLN A 95 10.12 -1.30 -13.78
N GLN A 96 9.35 -2.09 -13.01
CA GLN A 96 7.89 -2.10 -13.09
C GLN A 96 7.28 -0.74 -12.71
N MET A 97 7.77 -0.09 -11.66
CA MET A 97 7.32 1.24 -11.24
C MET A 97 7.58 2.28 -12.32
N ASN A 98 8.76 2.27 -12.93
CA ASN A 98 9.11 3.20 -14.00
C ASN A 98 8.26 2.94 -15.26
N GLN A 99 8.01 1.68 -15.60
CA GLN A 99 7.11 1.33 -16.71
C GLN A 99 5.67 1.78 -16.45
N MET A 100 5.18 1.64 -15.20
CA MET A 100 3.84 2.15 -14.84
C MET A 100 3.75 3.67 -14.97
N ARG A 101 4.79 4.41 -14.59
CA ARG A 101 4.83 5.88 -14.76
C ARG A 101 4.70 6.25 -16.24
N LEU A 102 5.43 5.58 -17.11
CA LEU A 102 5.35 5.77 -18.56
C LEU A 102 3.96 5.45 -19.11
N ASN A 103 3.40 4.30 -18.72
CA ASN A 103 2.06 3.90 -19.14
C ASN A 103 0.98 4.89 -18.66
N ASN A 104 1.09 5.39 -17.44
CA ASN A 104 0.15 6.38 -16.90
C ASN A 104 0.24 7.71 -17.67
N ALA A 105 1.45 8.18 -18.00
CA ALA A 105 1.65 9.38 -18.80
C ALA A 105 1.07 9.20 -20.20
N PHE A 106 1.32 8.08 -20.85
CA PHE A 106 0.74 7.73 -22.16
C PHE A 106 -0.78 7.69 -22.11
N ASN A 107 -1.38 7.01 -21.14
CA ASN A 107 -2.83 6.91 -21.00
C ASN A 107 -3.48 8.27 -20.76
N ALA A 108 -2.88 9.14 -19.96
CA ALA A 108 -3.36 10.50 -19.72
C ALA A 108 -3.33 11.35 -21.00
N LEU A 109 -2.30 11.19 -21.84
CA LEU A 109 -2.22 11.84 -23.15
C LEU A 109 -3.24 11.25 -24.12
N ALA A 110 -3.37 9.93 -24.19
CA ALA A 110 -4.33 9.25 -25.06
C ALA A 110 -5.78 9.66 -24.74
N GLN A 111 -6.12 9.83 -23.46
CA GLN A 111 -7.44 10.31 -23.06
C GLN A 111 -7.77 11.69 -23.64
N LYS A 112 -6.80 12.60 -23.72
CA LYS A 112 -6.99 13.93 -24.33
C LYS A 112 -7.26 13.85 -25.83
N HIS A 113 -6.78 12.80 -26.49
CA HIS A 113 -6.93 12.55 -27.93
C HIS A 113 -8.04 11.55 -28.29
N MET A 114 -8.90 11.17 -27.32
CA MET A 114 -9.93 10.14 -27.55
C MET A 114 -10.86 10.43 -28.74
N LYS A 115 -11.23 11.70 -28.95
CA LYS A 115 -12.08 12.08 -30.08
C LYS A 115 -11.39 11.87 -31.44
N GLU A 116 -10.11 12.19 -31.50
CA GLU A 116 -9.25 12.02 -32.66
C GLU A 116 -9.04 10.54 -32.99
N ILE A 117 -8.69 9.76 -31.98
CA ILE A 117 -8.53 8.30 -32.06
C ILE A 117 -9.84 7.66 -32.57
N TYR A 118 -10.99 8.06 -32.03
CA TYR A 118 -12.29 7.56 -32.48
C TYR A 118 -12.56 7.87 -33.94
N LYS A 119 -12.25 9.10 -34.39
CA LYS A 119 -12.44 9.53 -35.80
C LYS A 119 -11.55 8.72 -36.75
N MET A 120 -10.27 8.54 -36.39
CA MET A 120 -9.33 7.74 -37.18
C MET A 120 -9.77 6.27 -37.28
N ARG A 121 -10.20 5.66 -36.17
CA ARG A 121 -10.77 4.30 -36.17
C ARG A 121 -11.99 4.16 -37.04
N LYS A 122 -12.91 5.13 -36.98
CA LYS A 122 -14.12 5.14 -37.82
C LYS A 122 -13.81 5.24 -39.32
N ASN A 123 -12.74 5.93 -39.69
CA ASN A 123 -12.29 6.11 -41.06
C ASN A 123 -11.31 5.01 -41.53
N ASN A 124 -10.99 4.00 -40.69
CA ASN A 124 -9.98 2.97 -40.93
C ASN A 124 -8.58 3.55 -41.25
N ASP A 125 -8.26 4.72 -40.68
CA ASP A 125 -6.98 5.41 -40.84
C ASP A 125 -5.94 4.77 -39.91
N GLN A 126 -5.35 3.67 -40.35
CA GLN A 126 -4.36 2.92 -39.56
C GLN A 126 -3.03 3.67 -39.47
N ASP A 127 -2.63 4.33 -40.57
CA ASP A 127 -1.36 5.09 -40.61
C ASP A 127 -1.45 6.28 -39.64
N GLY A 128 -2.53 7.03 -39.65
CA GLY A 128 -2.77 8.13 -38.71
C GLY A 128 -2.82 7.65 -37.25
N LEU A 129 -3.39 6.47 -36.99
CA LEU A 129 -3.38 5.89 -35.63
C LEU A 129 -1.97 5.52 -35.16
N MET A 130 -1.13 4.97 -36.03
CA MET A 130 0.26 4.65 -35.73
C MET A 130 1.09 5.92 -35.49
N ASP A 131 0.98 6.91 -36.35
CA ASP A 131 1.67 8.20 -36.20
C ASP A 131 1.29 8.90 -34.89
N LEU A 132 0.00 8.90 -34.56
CA LEU A 132 -0.48 9.45 -33.28
C LEU A 132 0.06 8.66 -32.09
N GLN A 133 0.05 7.33 -32.15
CA GLN A 133 0.59 6.48 -31.10
C GLN A 133 2.06 6.76 -30.86
N ASP A 134 2.89 6.82 -31.90
CA ASP A 134 4.31 7.12 -31.80
C ASP A 134 4.56 8.52 -31.23
N SER A 135 3.77 9.50 -31.66
CA SER A 135 3.81 10.86 -31.10
C SER A 135 3.48 10.88 -29.60
N LEU A 136 2.44 10.15 -29.17
CA LEU A 136 2.04 10.09 -27.77
C LEU A 136 3.06 9.33 -26.91
N ILE A 137 3.70 8.31 -27.44
CA ILE A 137 4.82 7.61 -26.77
C ILE A 137 5.97 8.58 -26.54
N ALA A 138 6.43 9.29 -27.58
CA ALA A 138 7.52 10.26 -27.47
C ALA A 138 7.19 11.39 -26.48
N GLN A 139 5.94 11.86 -26.44
CA GLN A 139 5.50 12.87 -25.46
C GLN A 139 5.48 12.31 -24.04
N ALA A 140 5.04 11.08 -23.82
CA ALA A 140 5.02 10.42 -22.54
C ALA A 140 6.47 10.21 -22.02
N GLU A 141 7.37 9.74 -22.88
CA GLU A 141 8.79 9.59 -22.55
C GLU A 141 9.43 10.93 -22.16
N ALA A 142 9.19 11.99 -22.94
CA ALA A 142 9.68 13.31 -22.63
C ALA A 142 9.10 13.91 -21.33
N GLN A 143 7.85 13.55 -21.00
CA GLN A 143 7.24 13.96 -19.73
C GLN A 143 7.87 13.24 -18.53
N VAL A 144 8.04 11.92 -18.64
CA VAL A 144 8.61 11.10 -17.56
C VAL A 144 10.10 11.41 -17.35
N ALA A 145 10.84 11.72 -18.43
CA ALA A 145 12.27 12.09 -18.35
C ALA A 145 12.56 13.40 -17.58
N LYS A 146 11.53 14.22 -17.29
CA LYS A 146 11.68 15.45 -16.48
C LYS A 146 11.90 15.16 -15.00
N GLU A 147 11.56 13.97 -14.56
CA GLU A 147 11.73 13.50 -13.18
C GLU A 147 12.73 12.34 -13.15
N PRO A 148 13.51 12.19 -12.07
CA PRO A 148 14.40 11.05 -11.95
C PRO A 148 13.62 9.73 -11.95
N GLU A 149 14.25 8.69 -12.47
CA GLU A 149 13.72 7.34 -12.36
C GLU A 149 13.51 6.93 -10.90
N PHE A 150 12.45 6.15 -10.68
CA PHE A 150 12.22 5.56 -9.38
C PHE A 150 13.35 4.56 -9.06
N LYS A 151 13.96 4.73 -7.90
CA LYS A 151 14.95 3.81 -7.31
C LYS A 151 14.72 3.72 -5.82
N PHE A 152 14.86 2.52 -5.26
CA PHE A 152 14.94 2.36 -3.82
C PHE A 152 16.20 3.03 -3.27
N THR A 153 16.10 3.66 -2.12
CA THR A 153 17.27 4.19 -1.41
C THR A 153 18.15 3.04 -0.88
N PRO A 154 19.44 3.28 -0.60
CA PRO A 154 20.31 2.27 0.01
C PRO A 154 19.74 1.72 1.33
N GLU A 155 19.09 2.57 2.15
CA GLU A 155 18.45 2.17 3.39
C GLU A 155 17.26 1.23 3.14
N GLN A 156 16.44 1.52 2.13
CA GLN A 156 15.33 0.64 1.75
C GLN A 156 15.84 -0.70 1.24
N VAL A 157 16.83 -0.70 0.35
CA VAL A 157 17.45 -1.94 -0.16
C VAL A 157 17.99 -2.78 0.99
N LYS A 158 18.75 -2.16 1.90
CA LYS A 158 19.29 -2.84 3.08
C LYS A 158 18.18 -3.44 3.94
N ALA A 159 17.14 -2.68 4.25
CA ALA A 159 16.04 -3.14 5.08
C ALA A 159 15.27 -4.29 4.41
N TYR A 160 14.88 -4.12 3.14
CA TYR A 160 14.09 -5.11 2.43
C TYR A 160 14.85 -6.41 2.13
N THR A 161 16.18 -6.36 2.03
CA THR A 161 17.01 -7.55 1.81
C THR A 161 17.49 -8.23 3.11
N THR A 162 17.27 -7.62 4.27
CA THR A 162 17.65 -8.18 5.57
C THR A 162 16.45 -8.52 6.44
N VAL A 163 15.76 -7.53 6.99
CA VAL A 163 14.60 -7.73 7.85
C VAL A 163 13.30 -7.92 7.07
N GLY A 164 13.24 -7.41 5.86
CA GLY A 164 12.07 -7.48 4.99
C GLY A 164 11.11 -6.31 5.17
N GLY A 165 9.96 -6.42 4.53
CA GLY A 165 8.90 -5.42 4.57
C GLY A 165 7.90 -5.57 3.43
N THR A 166 7.22 -4.46 3.12
CA THR A 166 6.18 -4.39 2.08
C THR A 166 6.37 -3.18 1.17
N PRO A 167 7.38 -3.21 0.28
CA PRO A 167 7.75 -2.06 -0.55
C PRO A 167 6.62 -1.54 -1.44
N HIS A 168 5.63 -2.38 -1.78
CA HIS A 168 4.48 -1.98 -2.58
C HIS A 168 3.51 -1.00 -1.88
N LEU A 169 3.66 -0.80 -0.57
CA LEU A 169 2.87 0.17 0.20
C LEU A 169 3.57 1.52 0.34
N ASP A 170 4.84 1.61 -0.03
CA ASP A 170 5.63 2.83 0.10
C ASP A 170 5.04 3.99 -0.71
N GLY A 171 4.97 5.17 -0.07
CA GLY A 171 4.39 6.36 -0.69
C GLY A 171 2.86 6.32 -0.89
N ALA A 172 2.19 5.26 -0.44
CA ALA A 172 0.74 5.09 -0.60
C ALA A 172 -0.02 4.97 0.73
N TYR A 173 0.69 4.71 1.84
CA TYR A 173 0.15 4.64 3.20
C TYR A 173 1.04 5.42 4.16
N THR A 174 0.43 5.99 5.19
CA THR A 174 1.14 6.78 6.20
C THR A 174 1.82 5.86 7.22
N VAL A 175 3.15 5.90 7.26
CA VAL A 175 3.96 5.28 8.32
C VAL A 175 4.15 6.33 9.42
N PHE A 176 3.72 6.03 10.64
CA PHE A 176 3.78 6.98 11.76
C PHE A 176 4.53 6.47 12.98
N GLY A 177 5.03 5.25 12.94
CA GLY A 177 5.79 4.65 14.04
C GLY A 177 6.49 3.38 13.64
N GLU A 178 7.17 2.77 14.62
CA GLU A 178 7.81 1.46 14.46
C GLU A 178 7.81 0.68 15.76
N VAL A 179 7.85 -0.63 15.66
CA VAL A 179 8.00 -1.53 16.80
C VAL A 179 9.46 -1.50 17.26
N LEU A 180 9.70 -1.08 18.49
CA LEU A 180 11.03 -1.03 19.08
C LEU A 180 11.40 -2.37 19.74
N GLU A 181 10.44 -3.01 20.41
CA GLU A 181 10.60 -4.28 21.10
C GLU A 181 9.38 -5.18 20.88
N GLY A 182 9.55 -6.49 20.96
CA GLY A 182 8.45 -7.45 20.85
C GLY A 182 8.10 -7.89 19.41
N MET A 183 9.01 -7.74 18.45
CA MET A 183 8.80 -8.27 17.09
C MET A 183 8.60 -9.78 17.02
N ASP A 184 9.15 -10.52 17.99
CA ASP A 184 8.90 -11.96 18.14
C ASP A 184 7.44 -12.26 18.46
N ILE A 185 6.74 -11.37 19.17
CA ILE A 185 5.29 -11.47 19.43
C ILE A 185 4.51 -11.18 18.17
N VAL A 186 4.88 -10.13 17.43
CA VAL A 186 4.26 -9.82 16.12
C VAL A 186 4.44 -11.01 15.16
N ASP A 187 5.61 -11.64 15.13
CA ASP A 187 5.88 -12.83 14.33
C ASP A 187 5.08 -14.07 14.79
N LYS A 188 4.73 -14.18 16.06
CA LYS A 188 3.81 -15.22 16.54
C LYS A 188 2.37 -14.92 16.07
N ILE A 189 1.92 -13.68 16.16
CA ILE A 189 0.58 -13.29 15.74
C ILE A 189 0.40 -13.51 14.23
N GLN A 190 1.38 -13.17 13.38
CA GLN A 190 1.24 -13.36 11.94
C GLN A 190 1.11 -14.83 11.49
N LYS A 191 1.45 -15.77 12.38
CA LYS A 191 1.41 -17.22 12.09
C LYS A 191 0.16 -17.92 12.60
N VAL A 192 -0.75 -17.20 13.25
CA VAL A 192 -1.99 -17.80 13.74
C VAL A 192 -2.86 -18.24 12.56
N LYS A 193 -3.66 -19.28 12.79
CA LYS A 193 -4.62 -19.74 11.80
C LYS A 193 -5.73 -18.72 11.62
N THR A 194 -6.08 -18.44 10.37
CA THR A 194 -7.10 -17.46 10.01
C THR A 194 -8.22 -18.11 9.18
N ASP A 195 -9.37 -17.48 9.20
CA ASP A 195 -10.50 -17.84 8.35
C ASP A 195 -10.33 -17.25 6.92
N ARG A 196 -11.35 -17.45 6.07
CA ARG A 196 -11.36 -16.95 4.69
C ARG A 196 -11.32 -15.42 4.55
N ASN A 197 -11.55 -14.69 5.64
CA ASN A 197 -11.52 -13.23 5.69
C ASN A 197 -10.24 -12.71 6.37
N ASP A 198 -9.22 -13.56 6.50
CA ASP A 198 -7.97 -13.28 7.19
C ASP A 198 -8.14 -12.94 8.69
N ARG A 199 -9.30 -13.24 9.28
CA ARG A 199 -9.52 -13.09 10.71
C ARG A 199 -8.94 -14.29 11.45
N PRO A 200 -8.17 -14.10 12.54
CA PRO A 200 -7.73 -15.20 13.39
C PRO A 200 -8.91 -16.05 13.88
N GLU A 201 -8.80 -17.39 13.75
CA GLU A 201 -9.83 -18.32 14.26
C GLU A 201 -9.97 -18.25 15.78
N GLU A 202 -8.84 -18.03 16.47
CA GLU A 202 -8.81 -17.67 17.89
C GLU A 202 -8.47 -16.21 18.01
N ASP A 203 -9.32 -15.46 18.74
CA ASP A 203 -9.20 -14.01 18.84
C ASP A 203 -7.86 -13.58 19.49
N VAL A 204 -7.16 -12.69 18.83
CA VAL A 204 -5.96 -12.03 19.35
C VAL A 204 -6.37 -10.66 19.89
N VAL A 205 -6.42 -10.55 21.20
CA VAL A 205 -7.02 -9.40 21.90
C VAL A 205 -5.94 -8.44 22.40
N ILE A 206 -6.13 -7.14 22.15
CA ILE A 206 -5.35 -6.08 22.79
C ILE A 206 -5.90 -5.89 24.21
N LYS A 207 -5.17 -6.38 25.22
CA LYS A 207 -5.62 -6.30 26.61
C LYS A 207 -5.43 -4.92 27.22
N LYS A 208 -4.31 -4.28 26.92
CA LYS A 208 -3.92 -2.98 27.48
C LYS A 208 -3.07 -2.19 26.51
N VAL A 209 -3.30 -0.90 26.46
CA VAL A 209 -2.44 0.09 25.79
C VAL A 209 -2.08 1.18 26.78
N THR A 210 -0.80 1.47 26.91
CA THR A 210 -0.28 2.51 27.80
C THR A 210 0.60 3.45 27.00
N VAL A 211 0.34 4.74 27.08
CA VAL A 211 1.27 5.77 26.58
C VAL A 211 2.34 5.95 27.64
N ILE A 212 3.59 5.93 27.22
CA ILE A 212 4.76 6.21 28.06
C ILE A 212 5.41 7.49 27.56
N ASP A 213 5.71 8.39 28.50
CA ASP A 213 6.37 9.68 28.24
C ASP A 213 7.88 9.50 28.12
#